data_4a1ada35ce55637b626a73b9b4b5be99
#
_entry.id   4a1ada35ce55637b626a73b9b4b5be99
#
_cell.length_a   1.000
_cell.length_b   1.000
_cell.length_c   1.000
_cell.angle_alpha   90.00
_cell.angle_beta   90.00
_cell.angle_gamma   90.00
#
_symmetry.space_group_name_H-M   'P 1'
#
loop_
_entity.id
_entity.type
_entity.pdbx_description
1 polymer ?
#
loop_
_entity_poly.entity_id
_entity_poly.type
_entity_poly.pdbx_seq_one_letter_code
_entity_poly.pdbx_strand_id
1 'polypeptide(L)'
;MIKKFLLASAASALVAGAASAADLPRRAEPPPVFTPVPVFTWTGFYAGTHTSYGITDNGAIITRGNNGPGAGPLIGPTNTNTVANVASGRRIGVFSTETDKIGKIGGGFGYNYQFTPGSGFVVGVEASWTWTDLTRGRSYVSPLNDVSTYRQSVDWLGLVTGRVGYAFDRVLVYGMGGFAYGNVFYDANFRGNGAGFPVAYAGRYSDLETGFAYGGGIEYAVPTDSFLNFLSVGRYLGIKSEAITLKAEYVRYDLGSRNVLVNSINPATGATFTAATGSYTSRFNTEGHLIRAGFNYKFGGF
;
A
#
# COMPACT_ATOMS: atom_id res chain seq x y z
N MET A 1 42.19 62.92 -78.78
CA MET A 1 40.77 62.66 -78.33
C MET A 1 40.47 61.21 -78.06
N ILE A 2 41.15 60.24 -78.64
CA ILE A 2 40.86 58.77 -78.50
C ILE A 2 41.13 58.21 -77.09
N LYS A 3 42.16 58.73 -76.37
CA LYS A 3 42.51 58.24 -75.03
C LYS A 3 41.45 58.56 -73.94
N LYS A 4 40.64 59.60 -74.08
CA LYS A 4 39.62 59.99 -73.17
C LYS A 4 38.36 59.15 -73.34
N PHE A 5 38.10 58.64 -74.52
CA PHE A 5 36.95 57.73 -74.78
C PHE A 5 37.24 56.29 -74.27
N LEU A 6 38.44 55.83 -74.32
CA LEU A 6 38.85 54.54 -73.81
C LEU A 6 38.76 54.46 -72.28
N LEU A 7 39.04 55.50 -71.56
CA LEU A 7 38.94 55.60 -70.14
C LEU A 7 37.45 55.66 -69.68
N ALA A 8 36.60 56.32 -70.46
CA ALA A 8 35.18 56.40 -70.15
C ALA A 8 34.43 55.03 -70.36
N SER A 9 34.81 54.26 -71.39
CA SER A 9 34.26 52.93 -71.61
C SER A 9 34.73 51.89 -70.63
N ALA A 10 35.98 51.97 -70.12
CA ALA A 10 36.50 51.10 -69.08
C ALA A 10 35.80 51.34 -67.71
N ALA A 11 35.49 52.61 -67.36
CA ALA A 11 34.76 52.93 -66.14
C ALA A 11 33.31 52.48 -66.19
N SER A 12 32.66 52.52 -67.35
CA SER A 12 31.26 52.01 -67.48
C SER A 12 31.18 50.48 -67.39
N ALA A 13 32.21 49.74 -67.85
CA ALA A 13 32.20 48.29 -67.70
C ALA A 13 32.40 47.81 -66.24
N LEU A 14 33.13 48.56 -65.43
CA LEU A 14 33.34 48.25 -64.02
C LEU A 14 32.10 48.54 -63.17
N VAL A 15 31.25 49.50 -63.53
CA VAL A 15 30.00 49.77 -62.82
C VAL A 15 28.93 48.76 -63.19
N ALA A 16 28.90 48.24 -64.41
CA ALA A 16 27.94 47.16 -64.79
C ALA A 16 28.25 45.81 -64.13
N GLY A 17 29.53 45.53 -63.84
CA GLY A 17 29.90 44.31 -63.10
C GLY A 17 29.55 44.33 -61.60
N ALA A 18 29.48 45.54 -61.00
CA ALA A 18 29.08 45.67 -59.59
C ALA A 18 27.57 45.55 -59.36
N ALA A 19 26.72 45.81 -60.36
CA ALA A 19 25.29 45.72 -60.26
C ALA A 19 24.77 44.25 -60.27
N SER A 20 25.47 43.34 -60.92
CA SER A 20 25.11 41.90 -60.95
C SER A 20 25.49 41.12 -59.69
N ALA A 21 26.37 41.69 -58.83
CA ALA A 21 26.76 41.06 -57.58
C ALA A 21 25.73 41.31 -56.41
N ALA A 22 24.80 42.22 -56.61
CA ALA A 22 23.80 42.58 -55.58
C ALA A 22 22.55 41.69 -55.58
N ASP A 23 22.39 40.82 -56.59
CA ASP A 23 21.18 40.02 -56.76
C ASP A 23 21.43 38.52 -56.53
N LEU A 24 22.35 38.21 -55.64
CA LEU A 24 22.46 36.85 -55.11
C LEU A 24 21.19 36.56 -54.28
N PRO A 25 20.45 35.50 -54.64
CA PRO A 25 19.27 35.13 -53.85
C PRO A 25 19.70 34.94 -52.42
N ARG A 26 19.18 35.73 -51.49
CA ARG A 26 19.37 35.53 -50.07
C ARG A 26 18.88 34.10 -49.79
N ARG A 27 19.85 33.26 -49.41
CA ARG A 27 19.54 31.90 -48.94
C ARG A 27 18.50 32.07 -47.81
N ALA A 28 17.27 31.66 -48.06
CA ALA A 28 16.20 31.69 -47.04
C ALA A 28 16.78 30.97 -45.80
N GLU A 29 16.73 31.62 -44.67
CA GLU A 29 17.09 30.98 -43.42
C GLU A 29 16.26 29.67 -43.33
N PRO A 30 16.92 28.54 -43.01
CA PRO A 30 16.17 27.31 -42.84
C PRO A 30 15.05 27.55 -41.81
N PRO A 31 13.84 27.07 -42.07
CA PRO A 31 12.74 27.25 -41.15
C PRO A 31 13.16 26.75 -39.74
N PRO A 32 12.75 27.44 -38.68
CA PRO A 32 13.13 27.06 -37.32
C PRO A 32 12.76 25.59 -37.10
N VAL A 33 13.74 24.78 -36.77
CA VAL A 33 13.54 23.38 -36.43
C VAL A 33 12.84 23.37 -35.06
N PHE A 34 11.53 23.14 -35.05
CA PHE A 34 10.82 22.89 -33.82
C PHE A 34 11.29 21.56 -33.27
N THR A 35 12.18 21.57 -32.30
CA THR A 35 12.47 20.40 -31.46
C THR A 35 11.24 20.21 -30.58
N PRO A 36 10.51 19.08 -30.71
CA PRO A 36 9.37 18.83 -29.83
C PRO A 36 9.88 18.76 -28.39
N VAL A 37 9.27 19.55 -27.53
CA VAL A 37 9.56 19.50 -26.09
C VAL A 37 9.16 18.10 -25.61
N PRO A 38 10.05 17.36 -24.95
CA PRO A 38 9.70 16.02 -24.43
C PRO A 38 8.51 16.11 -23.49
N VAL A 39 7.40 15.51 -23.88
CA VAL A 39 6.20 15.46 -23.04
C VAL A 39 6.35 14.32 -22.05
N PHE A 40 6.11 14.58 -20.76
CA PHE A 40 6.18 13.55 -19.75
C PHE A 40 5.15 12.44 -20.01
N THR A 41 5.54 11.19 -19.79
CA THR A 41 4.63 10.03 -19.87
C THR A 41 4.74 9.17 -18.62
N TRP A 42 3.62 8.64 -18.19
CA TRP A 42 3.54 7.69 -17.08
C TRP A 42 3.87 6.25 -17.51
N THR A 43 3.98 5.98 -18.80
CA THR A 43 4.35 4.65 -19.32
C THR A 43 5.74 4.25 -18.85
N GLY A 44 5.86 3.04 -18.31
CA GLY A 44 7.13 2.46 -17.91
C GLY A 44 7.06 1.70 -16.58
N PHE A 45 8.15 1.02 -16.27
CA PHE A 45 8.36 0.38 -14.98
C PHE A 45 8.67 1.42 -13.90
N TYR A 46 8.28 1.11 -12.69
CA TYR A 46 8.66 1.89 -11.52
C TYR A 46 8.89 0.98 -10.32
N ALA A 47 9.70 1.43 -9.41
CA ALA A 47 9.90 0.82 -8.10
C ALA A 47 10.09 1.91 -7.05
N GLY A 48 9.62 1.67 -5.84
CA GLY A 48 9.69 2.68 -4.81
C GLY A 48 9.47 2.18 -3.41
N THR A 49 9.44 3.12 -2.49
CA THR A 49 9.21 2.87 -1.07
C THR A 49 8.10 3.76 -0.55
N HIS A 50 7.46 3.32 0.51
CA HIS A 50 6.44 4.08 1.20
C HIS A 50 6.48 3.82 2.70
N THR A 51 5.99 4.78 3.47
CA THR A 51 5.57 4.58 4.85
C THR A 51 4.05 4.52 4.91
N SER A 52 3.50 3.88 5.93
CA SER A 52 2.05 3.75 6.10
C SER A 52 1.62 4.12 7.51
N TYR A 53 0.42 4.64 7.62
CA TYR A 53 -0.34 4.78 8.87
C TYR A 53 -1.56 3.87 8.78
N GLY A 54 -1.66 2.91 9.71
CA GLY A 54 -2.74 1.94 9.74
C GLY A 54 -3.83 2.35 10.72
N ILE A 55 -5.05 2.39 10.23
CA ILE A 55 -6.29 2.54 11.02
C ILE A 55 -7.03 1.21 10.89
N THR A 56 -7.26 0.55 12.02
CA THR A 56 -8.01 -0.70 11.98
C THR A 56 -9.46 -0.39 12.33
N ASP A 57 -10.37 -0.93 11.54
CA ASP A 57 -11.80 -0.86 11.85
C ASP A 57 -12.09 -1.49 13.21
N ASN A 58 -13.21 -1.12 13.81
CA ASN A 58 -13.78 -1.71 15.03
C ASN A 58 -14.09 -3.20 14.85
N GLY A 59 -13.04 -3.98 14.55
CA GLY A 59 -13.15 -5.42 14.36
C GLY A 59 -13.67 -6.07 15.63
N ALA A 60 -14.95 -6.45 15.63
CA ALA A 60 -15.52 -7.19 16.74
C ALA A 60 -14.99 -8.62 16.76
N ILE A 61 -14.36 -9.00 17.88
CA ILE A 61 -14.08 -10.40 18.19
C ILE A 61 -15.35 -11.00 18.78
N ILE A 62 -15.89 -12.03 18.13
CA ILE A 62 -17.12 -12.69 18.56
C ILE A 62 -16.77 -14.05 19.16
N THR A 63 -17.04 -14.23 20.46
CA THR A 63 -16.80 -15.48 21.16
C THR A 63 -18.12 -16.19 21.47
N ARG A 64 -18.18 -17.47 21.14
CA ARG A 64 -19.31 -18.36 21.42
C ARG A 64 -18.86 -19.58 22.20
N GLY A 65 -19.68 -20.04 23.12
CA GLY A 65 -19.49 -21.31 23.77
C GLY A 65 -19.97 -22.46 22.86
N ASN A 66 -19.22 -23.55 22.86
CA ASN A 66 -19.53 -24.73 22.02
C ASN A 66 -20.28 -25.82 22.75
N ASN A 67 -20.34 -25.77 24.10
CA ASN A 67 -20.87 -26.83 24.93
C ASN A 67 -22.04 -26.32 25.82
N GLY A 68 -23.17 -26.94 25.67
CA GLY A 68 -24.39 -26.72 26.47
C GLY A 68 -24.42 -27.47 27.80
N PRO A 69 -25.59 -27.54 28.46
CA PRO A 69 -25.80 -28.29 29.70
C PRO A 69 -25.41 -29.77 29.55
N GLY A 70 -24.70 -30.33 30.53
CA GLY A 70 -24.33 -31.76 30.56
C GLY A 70 -23.04 -32.13 29.82
N ALA A 71 -22.29 -31.16 29.35
CA ALA A 71 -21.05 -31.37 28.61
C ALA A 71 -19.85 -31.71 29.53
N GLY A 72 -19.93 -32.69 30.36
CA GLY A 72 -18.82 -33.23 31.11
C GLY A 72 -18.56 -32.63 32.51
N PRO A 73 -17.57 -33.16 33.27
CA PRO A 73 -17.29 -32.72 34.62
C PRO A 73 -16.69 -31.32 34.70
N LEU A 74 -16.89 -30.65 35.82
CA LEU A 74 -16.25 -29.38 36.14
C LEU A 74 -14.74 -29.64 36.34
N ILE A 75 -13.89 -29.03 35.48
CA ILE A 75 -12.46 -29.05 35.65
C ILE A 75 -11.97 -27.64 35.90
N GLY A 76 -11.47 -27.39 37.09
CA GLY A 76 -11.02 -26.06 37.49
C GLY A 76 -12.14 -25.09 37.84
N PRO A 77 -11.84 -23.81 37.95
CA PRO A 77 -12.77 -22.78 38.42
C PRO A 77 -13.84 -22.38 37.37
N THR A 78 -13.84 -22.97 36.19
CA THR A 78 -14.77 -22.62 35.11
C THR A 78 -15.77 -23.75 34.86
N ASN A 79 -17.07 -23.35 34.74
CA ASN A 79 -18.13 -24.26 34.37
C ASN A 79 -17.94 -24.75 32.92
N THR A 80 -18.04 -26.07 32.68
CA THR A 80 -17.97 -26.70 31.37
C THR A 80 -19.11 -26.31 30.43
N ASN A 81 -20.21 -25.76 30.93
CA ASN A 81 -21.28 -25.15 30.12
C ASN A 81 -20.80 -23.81 29.56
N THR A 82 -20.04 -23.87 28.48
CA THR A 82 -19.45 -22.68 27.85
C THR A 82 -20.48 -21.77 27.20
N VAL A 83 -21.59 -22.29 26.75
CA VAL A 83 -22.76 -21.52 26.27
C VAL A 83 -23.33 -20.63 27.38
N ALA A 84 -23.57 -21.22 28.56
CA ALA A 84 -24.05 -20.46 29.72
C ALA A 84 -23.04 -19.43 30.21
N ASN A 85 -21.76 -19.72 30.11
CA ASN A 85 -20.68 -18.77 30.48
C ASN A 85 -20.71 -17.51 29.60
N VAL A 86 -20.99 -17.65 28.31
CA VAL A 86 -21.17 -16.49 27.42
C VAL A 86 -22.48 -15.77 27.68
N ALA A 87 -23.59 -16.52 27.85
CA ALA A 87 -24.89 -15.95 28.09
C ALA A 87 -24.99 -15.16 29.41
N SER A 88 -24.28 -15.61 30.46
CA SER A 88 -24.22 -14.93 31.76
C SER A 88 -23.23 -13.76 31.82
N GLY A 89 -22.51 -13.47 30.73
CA GLY A 89 -21.48 -12.45 30.71
C GLY A 89 -20.18 -12.85 31.44
N ARG A 90 -20.06 -14.10 31.91
CA ARG A 90 -18.79 -14.62 32.46
C ARG A 90 -17.66 -14.59 31.41
N ARG A 91 -18.01 -14.87 30.15
CA ARG A 91 -17.15 -14.64 28.98
C ARG A 91 -17.77 -13.59 28.07
N ILE A 92 -16.97 -12.65 27.59
CA ILE A 92 -17.48 -11.61 26.72
C ILE A 92 -17.80 -12.21 25.36
N GLY A 93 -19.07 -12.03 24.92
CA GLY A 93 -19.53 -12.56 23.62
C GLY A 93 -19.11 -11.70 22.44
N VAL A 94 -19.02 -10.39 22.62
CA VAL A 94 -18.62 -9.44 21.57
C VAL A 94 -17.66 -8.41 22.18
N PHE A 95 -16.51 -8.26 21.56
CA PHE A 95 -15.46 -7.36 22.04
C PHE A 95 -14.86 -6.57 20.88
N SER A 96 -14.98 -5.25 20.91
CA SER A 96 -14.44 -4.37 19.89
C SER A 96 -13.09 -3.80 20.34
N THR A 97 -12.13 -3.78 19.42
CA THR A 97 -10.81 -3.20 19.65
C THR A 97 -10.45 -2.32 18.49
N GLU A 98 -10.06 -1.10 18.77
CA GLU A 98 -9.47 -0.19 17.80
C GLU A 98 -7.99 -0.04 18.11
N THR A 99 -7.18 0.10 17.09
CA THR A 99 -5.77 0.45 17.27
C THR A 99 -5.28 1.20 16.03
N ASP A 100 -4.84 2.42 16.26
CA ASP A 100 -4.13 3.21 15.28
C ASP A 100 -2.63 3.02 15.49
N LYS A 101 -1.90 2.65 14.45
CA LYS A 101 -0.45 2.54 14.53
C LYS A 101 0.21 3.04 13.25
N ILE A 102 1.33 3.70 13.44
CA ILE A 102 2.21 4.01 12.32
C ILE A 102 2.77 2.69 11.81
N GLY A 103 2.40 2.36 10.58
CA GLY A 103 3.00 1.25 9.86
C GLY A 103 4.47 1.54 9.61
N LYS A 104 5.25 0.47 9.51
CA LYS A 104 6.65 0.56 9.14
C LYS A 104 6.79 0.85 7.65
N ILE A 105 8.01 0.80 7.19
CA ILE A 105 8.35 1.01 5.77
C ILE A 105 7.85 -0.16 4.93
N GLY A 106 7.48 0.15 3.70
CA GLY A 106 7.13 -0.80 2.66
C GLY A 106 7.80 -0.43 1.34
N GLY A 107 7.62 -1.30 0.38
CA GLY A 107 8.10 -1.07 -0.98
C GLY A 107 7.19 -1.72 -2.00
N GLY A 108 7.40 -1.37 -3.26
CA GLY A 108 6.65 -1.94 -4.34
C GLY A 108 7.29 -1.67 -5.69
N PHE A 109 6.80 -2.37 -6.67
CA PHE A 109 7.16 -2.17 -8.07
C PHE A 109 5.94 -2.39 -8.94
N GLY A 110 5.95 -1.79 -10.12
CA GLY A 110 4.84 -1.90 -11.03
C GLY A 110 5.16 -1.41 -12.43
N TYR A 111 4.15 -1.48 -13.28
CA TYR A 111 4.20 -0.97 -14.63
C TYR A 111 2.93 -0.19 -14.94
N ASN A 112 3.10 0.96 -15.58
CA ASN A 112 2.01 1.78 -16.11
C ASN A 112 2.06 1.82 -17.63
N TYR A 113 0.90 1.91 -18.22
CA TYR A 113 0.71 2.25 -19.61
C TYR A 113 -0.24 3.45 -19.73
N GLN A 114 0.24 4.53 -20.33
CA GLN A 114 -0.53 5.74 -20.63
C GLN A 114 -0.90 5.74 -22.09
N PHE A 115 -2.19 5.88 -22.41
CA PHE A 115 -2.68 5.83 -23.79
C PHE A 115 -2.28 7.05 -24.62
N THR A 116 -2.19 8.22 -23.98
CA THR A 116 -1.84 9.48 -24.64
C THR A 116 -0.78 10.21 -23.82
N PRO A 117 0.42 10.48 -24.37
CA PRO A 117 1.45 11.23 -23.65
C PRO A 117 0.95 12.59 -23.16
N GLY A 118 1.46 13.05 -22.02
CA GLY A 118 1.00 14.27 -21.35
C GLY A 118 -0.27 14.04 -20.55
N SER A 119 -1.42 14.17 -21.17
CA SER A 119 -2.71 13.99 -20.49
C SER A 119 -3.50 12.84 -21.11
N GLY A 120 -3.97 11.90 -20.27
CA GLY A 120 -4.72 10.75 -20.77
C GLY A 120 -4.93 9.66 -19.74
N PHE A 121 -5.67 8.65 -20.15
CA PHE A 121 -5.90 7.47 -19.31
C PHE A 121 -4.62 6.67 -19.08
N VAL A 122 -4.47 6.19 -17.86
CA VAL A 122 -3.37 5.33 -17.41
C VAL A 122 -3.96 4.06 -16.84
N VAL A 123 -3.42 2.93 -17.25
CA VAL A 123 -3.69 1.63 -16.65
C VAL A 123 -2.38 1.03 -16.15
N GLY A 124 -2.42 0.26 -15.09
CA GLY A 124 -1.20 -0.31 -14.54
C GLY A 124 -1.46 -1.46 -13.59
N VAL A 125 -0.36 -2.11 -13.22
CA VAL A 125 -0.32 -3.15 -12.20
C VAL A 125 0.79 -2.84 -11.21
N GLU A 126 0.54 -3.12 -9.94
CA GLU A 126 1.50 -2.92 -8.86
C GLU A 126 1.52 -4.13 -7.93
N ALA A 127 2.71 -4.57 -7.55
CA ALA A 127 2.94 -5.46 -6.43
C ALA A 127 3.66 -4.68 -5.34
N SER A 128 3.11 -4.69 -4.14
CA SER A 128 3.68 -3.97 -3.00
C SER A 128 3.58 -4.78 -1.72
N TRP A 129 4.46 -4.49 -0.79
CA TRP A 129 4.44 -5.06 0.56
C TRP A 129 4.68 -3.96 1.59
N THR A 130 4.13 -4.14 2.78
CA THR A 130 4.27 -3.21 3.90
C THR A 130 4.44 -4.01 5.18
N TRP A 131 5.49 -3.75 5.94
CA TRP A 131 5.56 -4.21 7.32
C TRP A 131 4.58 -3.36 8.14
N THR A 132 3.62 -4.01 8.77
CA THR A 132 2.54 -3.31 9.46
C THR A 132 2.70 -3.35 10.97
N ASP A 133 3.15 -4.50 11.54
CA ASP A 133 3.26 -4.73 12.99
C ASP A 133 2.01 -4.21 13.76
N LEU A 134 0.85 -4.37 13.13
CA LEU A 134 -0.42 -3.99 13.69
C LEU A 134 -0.81 -5.02 14.74
N THR A 135 -0.49 -4.73 16.00
CA THR A 135 -0.81 -5.62 17.11
C THR A 135 -1.91 -5.00 17.97
N ARG A 136 -2.98 -5.73 18.17
CA ARG A 136 -4.06 -5.43 19.11
C ARG A 136 -4.05 -6.46 20.21
N GLY A 137 -4.04 -6.01 21.44
CA GLY A 137 -4.19 -6.90 22.58
C GLY A 137 -5.05 -6.23 23.63
N ARG A 138 -6.06 -6.92 24.11
CA ARG A 138 -6.91 -6.39 25.16
C ARG A 138 -7.41 -7.50 26.07
N SER A 139 -7.54 -7.17 27.35
CA SER A 139 -8.12 -8.03 28.37
C SER A 139 -9.45 -7.44 28.83
N TYR A 140 -10.42 -8.30 29.00
CA TYR A 140 -11.71 -7.99 29.61
C TYR A 140 -11.86 -8.77 30.89
N VAL A 141 -12.24 -8.09 31.97
CA VAL A 141 -12.59 -8.69 33.26
C VAL A 141 -14.11 -8.64 33.41
N SER A 142 -14.73 -9.79 33.55
CA SER A 142 -16.19 -9.89 33.71
C SER A 142 -16.63 -9.44 35.11
N PRO A 143 -17.93 -9.12 35.31
CA PRO A 143 -18.48 -8.88 36.65
C PRO A 143 -18.30 -10.06 37.62
N LEU A 144 -18.09 -11.25 37.09
CA LEU A 144 -17.85 -12.49 37.86
C LEU A 144 -16.34 -12.76 38.04
N ASN A 145 -15.49 -11.76 37.77
CA ASN A 145 -14.04 -11.80 37.91
C ASN A 145 -13.30 -12.80 36.97
N ASP A 146 -13.95 -13.23 35.91
CA ASP A 146 -13.29 -14.03 34.87
C ASP A 146 -12.58 -13.14 33.86
N VAL A 147 -11.38 -13.53 33.41
CA VAL A 147 -10.56 -12.76 32.49
C VAL A 147 -10.55 -13.40 31.12
N SER A 148 -10.85 -12.60 30.09
CA SER A 148 -10.71 -12.96 28.68
C SER A 148 -9.67 -12.08 28.03
N THR A 149 -8.60 -12.64 27.53
CA THR A 149 -7.52 -11.92 26.86
C THR A 149 -7.50 -12.32 25.40
N TYR A 150 -7.49 -11.32 24.52
CA TYR A 150 -7.40 -11.49 23.08
C TYR A 150 -6.18 -10.74 22.57
N ARG A 151 -5.50 -11.33 21.60
CA ARG A 151 -4.42 -10.71 20.84
C ARG A 151 -4.59 -11.01 19.36
N GLN A 152 -4.43 -9.99 18.56
CA GLN A 152 -4.44 -10.08 17.09
C GLN A 152 -3.27 -9.26 16.55
N SER A 153 -2.50 -9.82 15.62
CA SER A 153 -1.50 -9.07 14.89
C SER A 153 -1.53 -9.37 13.40
N VAL A 154 -1.11 -8.37 12.63
CA VAL A 154 -0.79 -8.49 11.21
C VAL A 154 0.64 -7.98 11.09
N ASP A 155 1.59 -8.87 10.81
CA ASP A 155 3.00 -8.55 10.82
C ASP A 155 3.42 -7.83 9.54
N TRP A 156 2.87 -8.25 8.40
CA TRP A 156 3.08 -7.64 7.10
C TRP A 156 1.87 -7.86 6.19
N LEU A 157 1.69 -6.96 5.24
CA LEU A 157 0.64 -6.99 4.24
C LEU A 157 1.25 -6.85 2.85
N GLY A 158 0.95 -7.81 1.97
CA GLY A 158 1.27 -7.79 0.55
C GLY A 158 0.03 -7.49 -0.28
N LEU A 159 0.20 -6.72 -1.36
CA LEU A 159 -0.86 -6.36 -2.29
C LEU A 159 -0.41 -6.61 -3.72
N VAL A 160 -1.31 -7.15 -4.54
CA VAL A 160 -1.19 -7.21 -5.99
C VAL A 160 -2.43 -6.54 -6.57
N THR A 161 -2.26 -5.34 -7.13
CA THR A 161 -3.38 -4.48 -7.54
C THR A 161 -3.27 -4.07 -8.99
N GLY A 162 -4.42 -4.00 -9.66
CA GLY A 162 -4.60 -3.23 -10.88
C GLY A 162 -4.92 -1.79 -10.52
N ARG A 163 -4.50 -0.84 -11.35
CA ARG A 163 -4.85 0.56 -11.19
C ARG A 163 -5.31 1.19 -12.50
N VAL A 164 -6.29 2.07 -12.40
CA VAL A 164 -6.85 2.84 -13.51
C VAL A 164 -6.96 4.29 -13.07
N GLY A 165 -6.49 5.21 -13.90
CA GLY A 165 -6.50 6.62 -13.56
C GLY A 165 -6.42 7.51 -14.77
N TYR A 166 -6.30 8.80 -14.49
CA TYR A 166 -6.10 9.82 -15.50
C TYR A 166 -4.92 10.72 -15.12
N ALA A 167 -4.03 10.88 -16.07
CA ALA A 167 -2.88 11.77 -15.95
C ALA A 167 -3.23 13.17 -16.48
N PHE A 168 -2.91 14.18 -15.68
CA PHE A 168 -2.91 15.59 -16.02
C PHE A 168 -1.46 16.05 -16.07
N ASP A 169 -0.77 15.75 -17.17
CA ASP A 169 0.68 15.92 -17.32
C ASP A 169 1.45 15.21 -16.19
N ARG A 170 1.95 15.93 -15.21
CA ARG A 170 2.76 15.40 -14.10
C ARG A 170 1.95 14.96 -12.87
N VAL A 171 0.65 15.08 -12.91
CA VAL A 171 -0.24 14.61 -11.82
C VAL A 171 -1.05 13.42 -12.31
N LEU A 172 -0.97 12.30 -11.62
CA LEU A 172 -1.79 11.12 -11.85
C LEU A 172 -2.75 10.92 -10.68
N VAL A 173 -4.05 10.85 -10.99
CA VAL A 173 -5.09 10.46 -10.03
C VAL A 173 -5.64 9.11 -10.44
N TYR A 174 -5.71 8.15 -9.51
CA TYR A 174 -6.10 6.78 -9.84
C TYR A 174 -6.88 6.09 -8.74
N GLY A 175 -7.70 5.13 -9.15
CA GLY A 175 -8.27 4.10 -8.32
C GLY A 175 -7.49 2.80 -8.48
N MET A 176 -7.47 1.97 -7.46
CA MET A 176 -6.83 0.66 -7.49
C MET A 176 -7.66 -0.39 -6.78
N GLY A 177 -7.48 -1.64 -7.19
CA GLY A 177 -8.11 -2.78 -6.55
C GLY A 177 -7.42 -4.08 -6.93
N GLY A 178 -7.50 -5.07 -6.04
CA GLY A 178 -6.86 -6.33 -6.27
C GLY A 178 -6.80 -7.24 -5.06
N PHE A 179 -5.82 -8.10 -5.07
CA PHE A 179 -5.60 -9.16 -4.11
C PHE A 179 -4.73 -8.67 -2.95
N ALA A 180 -5.14 -9.02 -1.72
CA ALA A 180 -4.39 -8.77 -0.49
C ALA A 180 -4.02 -10.09 0.18
N TYR A 181 -2.86 -10.15 0.82
CA TYR A 181 -2.42 -11.28 1.60
C TYR A 181 -1.49 -10.81 2.73
N GLY A 182 -1.54 -11.51 3.87
CA GLY A 182 -0.74 -11.11 5.01
C GLY A 182 -0.64 -12.20 6.07
N ASN A 183 0.44 -12.16 6.83
CA ASN A 183 0.63 -13.08 7.95
C ASN A 183 -0.13 -12.55 9.17
N VAL A 184 -1.07 -13.36 9.66
CA VAL A 184 -1.90 -13.03 10.82
C VAL A 184 -1.58 -13.93 11.99
N PHE A 185 -1.73 -13.38 13.18
CA PHE A 185 -1.64 -14.12 14.43
C PHE A 185 -2.82 -13.78 15.32
N TYR A 186 -3.55 -14.79 15.77
CA TYR A 186 -4.66 -14.67 16.71
C TYR A 186 -4.40 -15.53 17.94
N ASP A 187 -4.67 -14.97 19.11
CA ASP A 187 -4.52 -15.64 20.40
C ASP A 187 -5.71 -15.26 21.29
N ALA A 188 -6.32 -16.26 21.92
CA ALA A 188 -7.41 -16.09 22.87
C ALA A 188 -7.14 -16.96 24.10
N ASN A 189 -7.00 -16.33 25.26
CA ASN A 189 -6.72 -16.96 26.53
C ASN A 189 -7.75 -16.59 27.58
N PHE A 190 -8.35 -17.59 28.23
CA PHE A 190 -9.37 -17.38 29.24
C PHE A 190 -8.93 -17.94 30.59
N ARG A 191 -9.14 -17.13 31.63
CA ARG A 191 -8.91 -17.47 33.02
C ARG A 191 -10.21 -17.37 33.81
N GLY A 192 -10.36 -18.18 34.86
CA GLY A 192 -11.43 -18.03 35.82
C GLY A 192 -10.95 -17.35 37.10
N ASN A 193 -11.88 -16.69 37.83
CA ASN A 193 -11.68 -16.14 39.16
C ASN A 193 -10.55 -15.08 39.28
N GLY A 194 -10.19 -14.38 38.19
CA GLY A 194 -9.25 -13.26 38.21
C GLY A 194 -7.95 -13.48 37.50
N ALA A 195 -7.17 -12.40 37.39
CA ALA A 195 -5.94 -12.37 36.60
C ALA A 195 -4.80 -13.24 37.18
N GLY A 196 -4.84 -13.52 38.49
CA GLY A 196 -3.85 -14.37 39.18
C GLY A 196 -4.05 -15.87 38.96
N PHE A 197 -5.19 -16.28 38.40
CA PHE A 197 -5.43 -17.70 38.15
C PHE A 197 -4.77 -18.12 36.82
N PRO A 198 -4.39 -19.41 36.69
CA PRO A 198 -3.80 -19.94 35.47
C PRO A 198 -4.81 -19.88 34.29
N VAL A 199 -4.26 -19.92 33.08
CA VAL A 199 -5.07 -20.02 31.86
C VAL A 199 -5.78 -21.38 31.85
N ALA A 200 -7.11 -21.35 31.72
CA ALA A 200 -7.95 -22.53 31.70
C ALA A 200 -8.38 -22.95 30.28
N TYR A 201 -8.43 -21.98 29.37
CA TYR A 201 -8.73 -22.20 27.97
C TYR A 201 -7.77 -21.37 27.11
N ALA A 202 -7.22 -21.98 26.07
CA ALA A 202 -6.32 -21.32 25.13
C ALA A 202 -6.63 -21.73 23.69
N GLY A 203 -6.52 -20.76 22.79
CA GLY A 203 -6.63 -20.96 21.36
C GLY A 203 -5.66 -20.06 20.64
N ARG A 204 -4.94 -20.60 19.65
CA ARG A 204 -3.98 -19.87 18.85
C ARG A 204 -4.13 -20.24 17.40
N TYR A 205 -3.91 -19.27 16.53
CA TYR A 205 -3.86 -19.43 15.09
C TYR A 205 -2.81 -18.50 14.51
N SER A 206 -1.99 -19.01 13.60
CA SER A 206 -1.00 -18.21 12.88
C SER A 206 -0.85 -18.81 11.49
N ASP A 207 -1.19 -18.02 10.47
CA ASP A 207 -1.10 -18.46 9.08
C ASP A 207 -1.15 -17.27 8.13
N LEU A 208 -0.95 -17.53 6.83
CA LEU A 208 -1.14 -16.59 5.75
C LEU A 208 -2.63 -16.50 5.40
N GLU A 209 -3.22 -15.35 5.61
CA GLU A 209 -4.60 -15.08 5.18
C GLU A 209 -4.60 -14.26 3.89
N THR A 210 -5.65 -14.46 3.12
CA THR A 210 -5.82 -13.83 1.81
C THR A 210 -7.17 -13.14 1.73
N GLY A 211 -7.23 -12.10 0.90
CA GLY A 211 -8.44 -11.33 0.73
C GLY A 211 -8.31 -10.32 -0.41
N PHE A 212 -8.94 -9.19 -0.26
CA PHE A 212 -8.93 -8.14 -1.27
C PHE A 212 -8.56 -6.79 -0.68
N ALA A 213 -8.08 -5.90 -1.56
CA ALA A 213 -7.84 -4.51 -1.24
C ALA A 213 -8.34 -3.60 -2.36
N TYR A 214 -8.78 -2.41 -1.98
CA TYR A 214 -9.14 -1.36 -2.91
C TYR A 214 -8.85 0.00 -2.32
N GLY A 215 -8.72 0.99 -3.20
CA GLY A 215 -8.39 2.33 -2.77
C GLY A 215 -8.14 3.26 -3.93
N GLY A 216 -7.38 4.30 -3.65
CA GLY A 216 -6.99 5.27 -4.66
C GLY A 216 -5.87 6.16 -4.17
N GLY A 217 -5.31 6.90 -5.08
CA GLY A 217 -4.19 7.76 -4.77
C GLY A 217 -3.97 8.87 -5.78
N ILE A 218 -3.04 9.71 -5.40
CA ILE A 218 -2.48 10.76 -6.24
C ILE A 218 -0.96 10.60 -6.30
N GLU A 219 -0.40 10.78 -7.47
CA GLU A 219 1.03 10.70 -7.71
C GLU A 219 1.48 11.93 -8.50
N TYR A 220 2.61 12.53 -8.09
CA TYR A 220 3.16 13.73 -8.73
C TYR A 220 4.59 13.47 -9.22
N ALA A 221 4.82 13.63 -10.51
CA ALA A 221 6.14 13.50 -11.11
C ALA A 221 6.95 14.80 -10.92
N VAL A 222 8.02 14.69 -10.13
CA VAL A 222 8.89 15.81 -9.79
C VAL A 222 9.69 16.23 -11.02
N PRO A 223 9.67 17.52 -11.43
CA PRO A 223 10.52 18.02 -12.49
C PRO A 223 12.00 17.84 -12.17
N THR A 224 12.81 17.55 -13.19
CA THR A 224 14.26 17.32 -13.04
C THR A 224 15.05 18.55 -12.60
N ASP A 225 14.50 19.72 -12.78
CA ASP A 225 15.03 21.04 -12.37
C ASP A 225 14.56 21.47 -10.97
N SER A 226 13.73 20.67 -10.32
CA SER A 226 13.23 20.94 -8.96
C SER A 226 14.33 20.80 -7.90
N PHE A 227 14.21 21.58 -6.81
CA PHE A 227 15.05 21.42 -5.61
C PHE A 227 14.95 20.00 -5.00
N LEU A 228 13.86 19.26 -5.26
CA LEU A 228 13.69 17.87 -4.82
C LEU A 228 14.56 16.86 -5.60
N ASN A 229 15.32 17.32 -6.57
CA ASN A 229 16.23 16.45 -7.34
C ASN A 229 17.33 15.79 -6.47
N PHE A 230 17.55 16.28 -5.23
CA PHE A 230 18.42 15.59 -4.27
C PHE A 230 17.92 14.19 -3.90
N LEU A 231 16.60 13.91 -4.05
CA LEU A 231 16.01 12.58 -3.88
C LEU A 231 16.43 11.61 -4.99
N SER A 232 17.01 12.11 -6.09
CA SER A 232 17.56 11.30 -7.20
C SER A 232 18.85 10.55 -6.80
N VAL A 233 18.83 9.90 -5.64
CA VAL A 233 19.98 9.11 -5.14
C VAL A 233 20.38 8.02 -6.12
N GLY A 234 19.44 7.51 -6.91
CA GLY A 234 19.72 6.53 -7.98
C GLY A 234 20.76 6.98 -8.98
N ARG A 235 20.89 8.28 -9.23
CA ARG A 235 21.93 8.84 -10.12
C ARG A 235 23.35 8.56 -9.60
N TYR A 236 23.56 8.58 -8.29
CA TYR A 236 24.84 8.25 -7.66
C TYR A 236 25.14 6.74 -7.69
N LEU A 237 24.10 5.92 -7.81
CA LEU A 237 24.18 4.46 -7.93
C LEU A 237 24.21 3.99 -9.38
N GLY A 238 24.30 4.89 -10.36
CA GLY A 238 24.28 4.56 -11.78
C GLY A 238 22.91 4.11 -12.31
N ILE A 239 21.86 4.27 -11.53
CA ILE A 239 20.49 3.95 -11.93
C ILE A 239 19.95 5.11 -12.76
N LYS A 240 19.70 4.88 -14.04
CA LYS A 240 19.07 5.85 -14.92
C LYS A 240 17.56 5.87 -14.60
N SER A 241 17.16 6.78 -13.73
CA SER A 241 15.74 7.09 -13.48
C SER A 241 15.34 8.27 -14.35
N GLU A 242 14.21 8.15 -15.04
CA GLU A 242 13.67 9.24 -15.87
C GLU A 242 12.92 10.27 -15.03
N ALA A 243 12.29 9.82 -13.94
CA ALA A 243 11.58 10.69 -13.03
C ALA A 243 11.47 10.07 -11.65
N ILE A 244 11.38 10.95 -10.65
CA ILE A 244 10.92 10.60 -9.31
C ILE A 244 9.48 11.02 -9.21
N THR A 245 8.64 10.18 -8.63
CA THR A 245 7.27 10.53 -8.33
C THR A 245 7.01 10.46 -6.83
N LEU A 246 6.25 11.40 -6.32
CA LEU A 246 5.75 11.41 -4.94
C LEU A 246 4.34 10.86 -4.95
N LYS A 247 4.02 9.92 -4.07
CA LYS A 247 2.69 9.32 -4.01
C LYS A 247 2.06 9.44 -2.63
N ALA A 248 0.73 9.62 -2.63
CA ALA A 248 -0.11 9.50 -1.46
C ALA A 248 -1.31 8.63 -1.82
N GLU A 249 -1.59 7.61 -1.00
CA GLU A 249 -2.60 6.60 -1.27
C GLU A 249 -3.43 6.30 -0.03
N TYR A 250 -4.68 5.99 -0.25
CA TYR A 250 -5.56 5.38 0.71
C TYR A 250 -5.92 3.97 0.23
N VAL A 251 -5.77 2.99 1.09
CA VAL A 251 -6.04 1.57 0.81
C VAL A 251 -6.91 0.99 1.91
N ARG A 252 -8.04 0.43 1.56
CA ARG A 252 -8.80 -0.47 2.42
C ARG A 252 -8.42 -1.90 2.07
N TYR A 253 -8.19 -2.73 3.08
CA TYR A 253 -7.95 -4.16 2.93
C TYR A 253 -8.90 -4.96 3.81
N ASP A 254 -9.24 -6.16 3.35
CA ASP A 254 -10.04 -7.14 4.07
C ASP A 254 -9.44 -8.54 3.82
N LEU A 255 -8.86 -9.14 4.86
CA LEU A 255 -8.31 -10.49 4.84
C LEU A 255 -9.33 -11.52 5.36
N GLY A 256 -10.59 -11.11 5.54
CA GLY A 256 -11.67 -11.95 5.98
C GLY A 256 -11.66 -12.22 7.48
N SER A 257 -12.31 -13.31 7.85
CA SER A 257 -12.47 -13.68 9.26
C SER A 257 -12.12 -15.14 9.49
N ARG A 258 -11.53 -15.41 10.66
CA ARG A 258 -11.12 -16.74 11.07
C ARG A 258 -11.71 -17.13 12.42
N ASN A 259 -12.19 -18.35 12.49
CA ASN A 259 -12.65 -18.98 13.74
C ASN A 259 -11.46 -19.67 14.42
N VAL A 260 -11.16 -19.26 15.64
CA VAL A 260 -10.12 -19.86 16.48
C VAL A 260 -10.80 -20.70 17.56
N LEU A 261 -10.52 -21.99 17.58
CA LEU A 261 -11.00 -22.90 18.60
C LEU A 261 -10.18 -22.71 19.87
N VAL A 262 -10.84 -22.38 20.97
CA VAL A 262 -10.25 -22.13 22.29
C VAL A 262 -10.59 -23.30 23.19
N ASN A 263 -9.65 -24.23 23.29
CA ASN A 263 -9.83 -25.45 24.04
C ASN A 263 -9.46 -25.30 25.51
N SER A 264 -10.08 -26.11 26.35
CA SER A 264 -9.65 -26.29 27.72
C SER A 264 -8.23 -26.88 27.75
N ILE A 265 -7.39 -26.32 28.62
CA ILE A 265 -5.99 -26.77 28.81
C ILE A 265 -5.72 -27.14 30.27
N ASN A 266 -4.79 -28.05 30.48
CA ASN A 266 -4.24 -28.32 31.80
C ASN A 266 -3.30 -27.18 32.18
N PRO A 267 -3.58 -26.40 33.24
CA PRO A 267 -2.78 -25.22 33.60
C PRO A 267 -1.34 -25.54 33.97
N ALA A 268 -1.07 -26.77 34.43
CA ALA A 268 0.28 -27.21 34.84
C ALA A 268 1.15 -27.63 33.66
N THR A 269 0.56 -28.28 32.65
CA THR A 269 1.29 -28.85 31.52
C THR A 269 1.07 -28.10 30.20
N GLY A 270 0.06 -27.25 30.11
CA GLY A 270 -0.38 -26.60 28.87
C GLY A 270 -1.05 -27.55 27.86
N ALA A 271 -1.17 -28.82 28.20
CA ALA A 271 -1.78 -29.82 27.32
C ALA A 271 -3.29 -29.54 27.13
N THR A 272 -3.76 -29.70 25.90
CA THR A 272 -5.19 -29.57 25.60
C THR A 272 -5.95 -30.74 26.14
N PHE A 273 -7.05 -30.47 26.87
CA PHE A 273 -7.99 -31.52 27.23
C PHE A 273 -8.87 -31.89 26.03
N THR A 274 -9.33 -33.12 26.01
CA THR A 274 -10.27 -33.59 24.99
C THR A 274 -11.65 -32.89 25.13
N ALA A 275 -12.48 -33.01 24.11
CA ALA A 275 -13.77 -32.28 23.97
C ALA A 275 -14.74 -32.36 25.16
N ALA A 276 -14.57 -33.31 26.08
CA ALA A 276 -15.40 -33.49 27.28
C ALA A 276 -15.33 -32.34 28.30
N THR A 277 -14.35 -31.44 28.18
CA THR A 277 -14.11 -30.36 29.14
C THR A 277 -14.59 -28.98 28.66
N GLY A 278 -15.20 -28.94 27.49
CA GLY A 278 -15.76 -27.72 26.89
C GLY A 278 -14.73 -26.88 26.11
N SER A 279 -15.25 -26.12 25.19
CA SER A 279 -14.47 -25.21 24.34
C SER A 279 -15.28 -23.96 23.96
N TYR A 280 -14.57 -22.98 23.43
CA TYR A 280 -15.16 -21.78 22.84
C TYR A 280 -14.68 -21.64 21.39
N THR A 281 -15.40 -20.89 20.59
CA THR A 281 -14.97 -20.43 19.28
C THR A 281 -14.92 -18.93 19.30
N SER A 282 -13.75 -18.36 19.07
CA SER A 282 -13.55 -16.92 18.93
C SER A 282 -13.31 -16.58 17.47
N ARG A 283 -14.19 -15.78 16.87
CA ARG A 283 -14.09 -15.32 15.50
C ARG A 283 -13.37 -13.97 15.47
N PHE A 284 -12.24 -13.93 14.77
CA PHE A 284 -11.47 -12.73 14.51
C PHE A 284 -11.79 -12.22 13.11
N ASN A 285 -11.88 -10.90 12.94
CA ASN A 285 -12.03 -10.22 11.68
C ASN A 285 -10.77 -9.36 11.44
N THR A 286 -10.21 -9.44 10.22
CA THR A 286 -8.97 -8.72 9.87
C THR A 286 -9.20 -7.83 8.68
N GLU A 287 -9.64 -6.63 8.97
CA GLU A 287 -9.84 -5.55 8.01
C GLU A 287 -9.28 -4.24 8.56
N GLY A 288 -9.01 -3.31 7.68
CA GLY A 288 -8.52 -2.00 8.07
C GLY A 288 -8.19 -1.11 6.89
N HIS A 289 -7.66 0.05 7.22
CA HIS A 289 -7.30 1.10 6.29
C HIS A 289 -5.82 1.44 6.44
N LEU A 290 -5.15 1.73 5.33
CA LEU A 290 -3.79 2.26 5.30
C LEU A 290 -3.79 3.59 4.56
N ILE A 291 -3.20 4.60 5.17
CA ILE A 291 -2.79 5.82 4.49
C ILE A 291 -1.30 5.64 4.21
N ARG A 292 -0.90 5.67 2.95
CA ARG A 292 0.49 5.47 2.52
C ARG A 292 1.02 6.74 1.88
N ALA A 293 2.27 7.10 2.18
CA ALA A 293 3.00 8.18 1.53
C ALA A 293 4.38 7.68 1.15
N GLY A 294 4.86 8.01 -0.03
CA GLY A 294 6.12 7.49 -0.52
C GLY A 294 6.59 8.12 -1.82
N PHE A 295 7.60 7.51 -2.39
CA PHE A 295 8.12 7.91 -3.68
C PHE A 295 8.48 6.69 -4.54
N ASN A 296 8.41 6.87 -5.86
CA ASN A 296 8.82 5.88 -6.83
C ASN A 296 9.90 6.45 -7.75
N TYR A 297 10.79 5.58 -8.17
CA TYR A 297 11.68 5.79 -9.31
C TYR A 297 11.03 5.18 -10.55
N LYS A 298 10.87 5.98 -11.58
CA LYS A 298 10.36 5.54 -12.88
C LYS A 298 11.52 5.23 -13.82
N PHE A 299 11.45 4.06 -14.47
CA PHE A 299 12.43 3.55 -15.41
C PHE A 299 11.77 3.38 -16.78
N GLY A 300 12.40 3.94 -17.81
CA GLY A 300 11.95 3.78 -19.19
C GLY A 300 10.64 4.50 -19.51
N GLY A 301 10.69 5.36 -20.48
CA GLY A 301 9.57 6.02 -21.11
C GLY A 301 10.02 6.37 -22.51
N PHE A 302 9.65 5.55 -23.46
CA PHE A 302 9.87 5.82 -24.88
C PHE A 302 8.56 6.24 -25.50
#